data_b1ea253221cf9dc77d36e10b369a6054
#
_entry.id   b1ea253221cf9dc77d36e10b369a6054
#
_cell.length_a   1.000
_cell.length_b   1.000
_cell.length_c   1.000
_cell.angle_alpha   90.00
_cell.angle_beta   90.00
_cell.angle_gamma   90.00
#
_symmetry.space_group_name_H-M   'P 1'
#
loop_
_entity.id
_entity.type
_entity.pdbx_description
1 polymer ?
#
loop_
_entity_poly.entity_id
_entity_poly.type
_entity_poly.pdbx_seq_one_letter_code
_entity_poly.pdbx_strand_id
1 'polypeptide(L)'
;KWGYTYTADWKVTVPDGQKHEVKKHSIMVLEKQIQESKALLGDYLDLYQIHSATLDSGVLSNQDVLGKLAGLCERGLAIGFSVSGAQQAETIWRALDIKFDGELLFTSVQATWNLLEQSATSALQAAHEAGLGIIIKEALANGRLTPRNISRAFQPQMALLKSEAKALDTTVDALALAAVLHQPFVNTVLSGAARIDHLQSNLDALEIVWDDGLENMLETLFEPNELYWRKRSQMAWN
;
A
#
# COMPACT_ATOMS: atom_id res chain seq x y z
N LYS A 1 2.09 -10.51 7.10
CA LYS A 1 2.64 -9.27 7.69
C LYS A 1 2.69 -9.36 9.20
N TRP A 2 3.63 -8.65 9.82
CA TRP A 2 3.82 -8.60 11.26
C TRP A 2 3.99 -7.13 11.73
N GLY A 3 3.88 -6.91 13.06
CA GLY A 3 4.16 -5.61 13.66
C GLY A 3 2.96 -4.95 14.33
N TYR A 4 1.83 -5.65 14.41
CA TYR A 4 0.69 -5.22 15.22
C TYR A 4 0.35 -6.27 16.28
N THR A 5 -0.02 -5.81 17.46
CA THR A 5 -0.53 -6.65 18.56
C THR A 5 -1.95 -6.23 18.88
N TYR A 6 -2.75 -7.20 19.27
CA TYR A 6 -4.14 -6.99 19.63
C TYR A 6 -4.29 -7.08 21.16
N THR A 7 -4.99 -6.12 21.76
CA THR A 7 -5.17 -6.04 23.22
C THR A 7 -6.34 -6.89 23.71
N ALA A 8 -7.29 -7.20 22.80
CA ALA A 8 -8.45 -8.03 23.09
C ALA A 8 -9.00 -8.65 21.80
N ASP A 9 -9.92 -9.62 21.93
CA ASP A 9 -10.75 -10.07 20.81
C ASP A 9 -11.55 -8.87 20.26
N TRP A 10 -11.67 -8.77 18.94
CA TRP A 10 -12.45 -7.73 18.27
C TRP A 10 -13.94 -7.67 18.66
N LYS A 11 -14.46 -8.74 19.26
CA LYS A 11 -15.81 -8.82 19.82
C LYS A 11 -15.94 -8.18 21.19
N VAL A 12 -14.84 -7.83 21.83
CA VAL A 12 -14.80 -7.25 23.17
C VAL A 12 -14.60 -5.75 23.07
N THR A 13 -15.47 -4.96 23.70
CA THR A 13 -15.26 -3.52 23.85
C THR A 13 -14.07 -3.25 24.75
N VAL A 14 -13.06 -2.53 24.26
CA VAL A 14 -11.95 -2.08 25.09
C VAL A 14 -12.33 -0.79 25.83
N PRO A 15 -11.79 -0.55 27.03
CA PRO A 15 -12.02 0.68 27.78
C PRO A 15 -11.60 1.94 26.99
N ASP A 16 -12.22 3.08 27.28
CA ASP A 16 -11.88 4.37 26.69
C ASP A 16 -10.37 4.64 26.80
N GLY A 17 -9.79 5.10 25.69
CA GLY A 17 -8.35 5.37 25.59
C GLY A 17 -7.47 4.15 25.26
N GLN A 18 -8.01 2.93 25.26
CA GLN A 18 -7.31 1.75 24.76
C GLN A 18 -7.63 1.51 23.28
N LYS A 19 -6.66 0.92 22.55
CA LYS A 19 -6.83 0.54 21.15
C LYS A 19 -6.82 -0.99 21.05
N HIS A 20 -7.71 -1.54 20.23
CA HIS A 20 -7.70 -2.96 19.91
C HIS A 20 -6.40 -3.37 19.22
N GLU A 21 -5.91 -2.52 18.35
CA GLU A 21 -4.72 -2.76 17.54
C GLU A 21 -3.63 -1.77 17.91
N VAL A 22 -2.46 -2.27 18.26
CA VAL A 22 -1.29 -1.47 18.64
C VAL A 22 -0.10 -1.85 17.77
N LYS A 23 0.46 -0.88 17.06
CA LYS A 23 1.71 -1.06 16.30
C LYS A 23 2.87 -1.31 17.26
N LYS A 24 3.58 -2.43 17.07
CA LYS A 24 4.72 -2.82 17.91
C LYS A 24 5.75 -3.61 17.10
N HIS A 25 6.79 -2.92 16.65
CA HIS A 25 7.88 -3.50 15.86
C HIS A 25 9.06 -3.93 16.75
N SER A 26 8.82 -4.78 17.75
CA SER A 26 9.89 -5.32 18.59
C SER A 26 10.31 -6.72 18.14
N ILE A 27 11.54 -7.12 18.49
CA ILE A 27 12.07 -8.46 18.21
C ILE A 27 11.17 -9.56 18.77
N MET A 28 10.64 -9.39 19.98
CA MET A 28 9.73 -10.35 20.62
C MET A 28 8.44 -10.55 19.81
N VAL A 29 7.88 -9.45 19.24
CA VAL A 29 6.67 -9.53 18.40
C VAL A 29 6.99 -10.22 17.09
N LEU A 30 8.12 -9.89 16.46
CA LEU A 30 8.58 -10.55 15.24
C LEU A 30 8.73 -12.06 15.47
N GLU A 31 9.44 -12.48 16.52
CA GLU A 31 9.69 -13.88 16.81
C GLU A 31 8.42 -14.67 17.08
N LYS A 32 7.50 -14.09 17.84
CA LYS A 32 6.19 -14.70 18.08
C LYS A 32 5.39 -14.85 16.79
N GLN A 33 5.24 -13.76 16.02
CA GLN A 33 4.37 -13.73 14.86
C GLN A 33 4.92 -14.53 13.66
N ILE A 34 6.24 -14.66 13.52
CA ILE A 34 6.80 -15.54 12.49
C ILE A 34 6.57 -17.01 12.81
N GLN A 35 6.65 -17.40 14.09
CA GLN A 35 6.33 -18.76 14.50
C GLN A 35 4.85 -19.09 14.27
N GLU A 36 3.94 -18.19 14.63
CA GLU A 36 2.51 -18.33 14.38
C GLU A 36 2.21 -18.44 12.88
N SER A 37 2.82 -17.57 12.06
CA SER A 37 2.64 -17.59 10.60
C SER A 37 3.15 -18.90 9.99
N LYS A 38 4.31 -19.40 10.42
CA LYS A 38 4.85 -20.68 9.96
C LYS A 38 3.99 -21.86 10.40
N ALA A 39 3.47 -21.84 11.60
CA ALA A 39 2.59 -22.89 12.10
C ALA A 39 1.26 -22.98 11.31
N LEU A 40 0.75 -21.83 10.83
CA LEU A 40 -0.52 -21.75 10.12
C LEU A 40 -0.36 -21.95 8.60
N LEU A 41 0.71 -21.44 8.00
CA LEU A 41 0.90 -21.40 6.54
C LEU A 41 1.91 -22.44 6.04
N GLY A 42 2.84 -22.88 6.90
CA GLY A 42 3.85 -23.86 6.50
C GLY A 42 4.66 -23.42 5.28
N ASP A 43 4.71 -24.28 4.29
CA ASP A 43 5.45 -24.08 3.03
C ASP A 43 4.81 -23.08 2.08
N TYR A 44 3.60 -22.58 2.40
CA TYR A 44 2.92 -21.53 1.62
C TYR A 44 3.33 -20.10 2.02
N LEU A 45 4.30 -19.96 2.94
CA LEU A 45 4.80 -18.67 3.38
C LEU A 45 6.03 -18.25 2.55
N ASP A 46 5.79 -17.57 1.43
CA ASP A 46 6.85 -17.10 0.52
C ASP A 46 7.36 -15.71 0.87
N LEU A 47 6.47 -14.81 1.31
CA LEU A 47 6.79 -13.41 1.58
C LEU A 47 6.33 -12.98 2.99
N TYR A 48 7.26 -12.42 3.79
CA TYR A 48 6.98 -11.89 5.12
C TYR A 48 7.27 -10.40 5.21
N GLN A 49 6.26 -9.58 5.48
CA GLN A 49 6.37 -8.12 5.41
C GLN A 49 6.25 -7.44 6.77
N ILE A 50 7.08 -6.41 7.01
CA ILE A 50 6.83 -5.43 8.07
C ILE A 50 5.53 -4.69 7.72
N HIS A 51 4.58 -4.65 8.66
CA HIS A 51 3.32 -3.93 8.45
C HIS A 51 3.45 -2.47 8.86
N SER A 52 3.21 -1.54 7.92
CA SER A 52 3.22 -0.09 8.15
C SER A 52 4.52 0.41 8.80
N ALA A 53 5.66 0.08 8.17
CA ALA A 53 6.91 0.71 8.49
C ALA A 53 6.80 2.23 8.29
N THR A 54 7.22 2.99 9.29
CA THR A 54 7.30 4.46 9.25
C THR A 54 8.61 4.88 9.89
N LEU A 55 9.10 6.08 9.58
CA LEU A 55 10.32 6.59 10.23
C LEU A 55 10.17 6.63 11.75
N ASP A 56 9.03 7.11 12.24
CA ASP A 56 8.73 7.19 13.68
C ASP A 56 8.66 5.84 14.39
N SER A 57 8.37 4.75 13.66
CA SER A 57 8.35 3.42 14.25
C SER A 57 9.72 2.91 14.64
N GLY A 58 10.78 3.51 14.09
CA GLY A 58 12.17 3.11 14.31
C GLY A 58 12.54 1.72 13.79
N VAL A 59 11.61 0.99 13.14
CA VAL A 59 11.82 -0.42 12.73
C VAL A 59 12.96 -0.56 11.72
N LEU A 60 13.13 0.41 10.82
CA LEU A 60 14.21 0.43 9.82
C LEU A 60 15.59 0.83 10.39
N SER A 61 15.66 1.07 11.69
CA SER A 61 16.93 1.36 12.41
C SER A 61 17.17 0.38 13.54
N ASN A 62 16.27 -0.57 13.77
CA ASN A 62 16.37 -1.57 14.84
C ASN A 62 17.21 -2.76 14.36
N GLN A 63 18.50 -2.78 14.78
CA GLN A 63 19.45 -3.79 14.32
C GLN A 63 19.07 -5.22 14.71
N ASP A 64 18.46 -5.44 15.88
CA ASP A 64 18.02 -6.77 16.31
C ASP A 64 16.91 -7.30 15.38
N VAL A 65 15.97 -6.43 15.03
CA VAL A 65 14.88 -6.77 14.10
C VAL A 65 15.44 -7.02 12.70
N LEU A 66 16.29 -6.13 12.20
CA LEU A 66 16.86 -6.25 10.85
C LEU A 66 17.75 -7.48 10.72
N GLY A 67 18.60 -7.78 11.71
CA GLY A 67 19.41 -8.98 11.73
C GLY A 67 18.56 -10.27 11.77
N LYS A 68 17.45 -10.26 12.51
CA LYS A 68 16.52 -11.40 12.51
C LYS A 68 15.84 -11.60 11.15
N LEU A 69 15.47 -10.52 10.48
CA LEU A 69 14.88 -10.57 9.14
C LEU A 69 15.91 -11.07 8.10
N ALA A 70 17.16 -10.62 8.18
CA ALA A 70 18.25 -11.12 7.35
C ALA A 70 18.44 -12.63 7.52
N GLY A 71 18.50 -13.13 8.75
CA GLY A 71 18.54 -14.58 8.99
C GLY A 71 17.28 -15.35 8.54
N LEU A 72 16.15 -14.70 8.27
CA LEU A 72 15.01 -15.33 7.59
C LEU A 72 15.23 -15.37 6.07
N CYS A 73 15.83 -14.32 5.48
CA CYS A 73 16.24 -14.31 4.06
C CYS A 73 17.19 -15.46 3.73
N GLU A 74 18.22 -15.67 4.57
CA GLU A 74 19.17 -16.75 4.40
C GLU A 74 18.51 -18.15 4.38
N ARG A 75 17.36 -18.27 5.00
CA ARG A 75 16.53 -19.49 5.00
C ARG A 75 15.50 -19.53 3.87
N GLY A 76 15.62 -18.64 2.87
CA GLY A 76 14.80 -18.63 1.66
C GLY A 76 13.45 -17.90 1.78
N LEU A 77 13.20 -17.16 2.88
CA LEU A 77 11.97 -16.40 3.03
C LEU A 77 12.16 -14.97 2.47
N ALA A 78 11.38 -14.58 1.47
CA ALA A 78 11.39 -13.22 0.97
C ALA A 78 10.92 -12.23 2.05
N ILE A 79 11.65 -11.13 2.24
CA ILE A 79 11.32 -10.10 3.21
C ILE A 79 10.91 -8.81 2.50
N GLY A 80 9.79 -8.25 2.92
CA GLY A 80 9.29 -6.98 2.41
C GLY A 80 8.79 -6.06 3.51
N PHE A 81 8.26 -4.93 3.11
CA PHE A 81 7.65 -3.98 4.03
C PHE A 81 6.47 -3.26 3.38
N SER A 82 5.55 -2.76 4.19
CA SER A 82 4.54 -1.83 3.74
C SER A 82 4.72 -0.48 4.42
N VAL A 83 4.41 0.59 3.69
CA VAL A 83 4.50 1.97 4.16
C VAL A 83 3.13 2.64 4.19
N SER A 84 3.00 3.72 4.95
CA SER A 84 1.80 4.56 5.04
C SER A 84 2.16 5.93 5.58
N GLY A 85 1.37 6.94 5.22
CA GLY A 85 1.53 8.30 5.71
C GLY A 85 2.30 9.19 4.74
N ALA A 86 2.33 10.49 5.04
CA ALA A 86 2.92 11.50 4.19
C ALA A 86 4.43 11.28 3.91
N GLN A 87 5.11 10.56 4.81
CA GLN A 87 6.54 10.25 4.71
C GLN A 87 6.81 8.86 4.09
N GLN A 88 5.88 8.31 3.30
CA GLN A 88 6.08 6.99 2.70
C GLN A 88 7.27 6.96 1.73
N ALA A 89 7.51 8.03 0.98
CA ALA A 89 8.66 8.13 0.07
C ALA A 89 9.99 8.06 0.83
N GLU A 90 10.15 8.85 1.89
CA GLU A 90 11.36 8.87 2.73
C GLU A 90 11.59 7.52 3.42
N THR A 91 10.51 6.84 3.80
CA THR A 91 10.58 5.49 4.38
C THR A 91 11.10 4.48 3.35
N ILE A 92 10.67 4.59 2.08
CA ILE A 92 11.17 3.74 0.99
C ILE A 92 12.66 4.01 0.75
N TRP A 93 13.07 5.27 0.63
CA TRP A 93 14.47 5.62 0.47
C TRP A 93 15.34 5.07 1.60
N ARG A 94 14.87 5.20 2.84
CA ARG A 94 15.57 4.64 4.00
C ARG A 94 15.71 3.12 3.92
N ALA A 95 14.69 2.42 3.41
CA ALA A 95 14.73 0.96 3.28
C ALA A 95 15.73 0.50 2.20
N LEU A 96 15.92 1.27 1.13
CA LEU A 96 16.89 0.98 0.06
C LEU A 96 18.36 1.08 0.53
N ASP A 97 18.63 1.75 1.64
CA ASP A 97 19.95 1.80 2.25
C ASP A 97 20.28 0.56 3.10
N ILE A 98 19.28 -0.30 3.39
CA ILE A 98 19.46 -1.42 4.31
C ILE A 98 19.95 -2.65 3.54
N LYS A 99 21.22 -3.00 3.78
CA LYS A 99 21.89 -4.12 3.13
C LYS A 99 22.48 -5.07 4.16
N PHE A 100 22.52 -6.34 3.81
CA PHE A 100 23.25 -7.40 4.50
C PHE A 100 24.12 -8.12 3.47
N ASP A 101 25.39 -8.30 3.78
CA ASP A 101 26.40 -8.90 2.90
C ASP A 101 26.45 -8.27 1.48
N GLY A 102 26.16 -6.97 1.40
CA GLY A 102 26.16 -6.21 0.15
C GLY A 102 24.84 -6.22 -0.62
N GLU A 103 23.92 -7.13 -0.29
CA GLU A 103 22.63 -7.27 -0.93
C GLU A 103 21.51 -6.54 -0.16
N LEU A 104 20.47 -6.08 -0.87
CA LEU A 104 19.31 -5.48 -0.25
C LEU A 104 18.57 -6.47 0.66
N LEU A 105 18.20 -6.04 1.86
CA LEU A 105 17.40 -6.87 2.77
C LEU A 105 15.98 -7.11 2.22
N PHE A 106 15.38 -6.08 1.61
CA PHE A 106 13.99 -6.12 1.18
C PHE A 106 13.87 -6.49 -0.29
N THR A 107 12.95 -7.40 -0.59
CA THR A 107 12.61 -7.83 -1.96
C THR A 107 11.30 -7.23 -2.46
N SER A 108 10.51 -6.59 -1.60
CA SER A 108 9.27 -5.95 -2.00
C SER A 108 8.88 -4.79 -1.09
N VAL A 109 8.16 -3.82 -1.66
CA VAL A 109 7.50 -2.74 -0.93
C VAL A 109 6.02 -2.68 -1.29
N GLN A 110 5.17 -2.47 -0.28
CA GLN A 110 3.75 -2.17 -0.47
C GLN A 110 3.47 -0.73 -0.06
N ALA A 111 3.05 0.11 -1.02
CA ALA A 111 2.82 1.54 -0.83
C ALA A 111 1.44 1.98 -1.32
N THR A 112 0.98 3.13 -0.87
CA THR A 112 -0.18 3.80 -1.44
C THR A 112 0.27 4.61 -2.66
N TRP A 113 -0.36 4.35 -3.80
CA TRP A 113 -0.27 5.17 -5.00
C TRP A 113 -1.61 5.15 -5.73
N ASN A 114 -2.12 6.31 -6.13
CA ASN A 114 -3.35 6.47 -6.91
C ASN A 114 -3.41 7.88 -7.51
N LEU A 115 -4.43 8.19 -8.32
CA LEU A 115 -4.57 9.49 -8.98
C LEU A 115 -4.53 10.70 -8.02
N LEU A 116 -4.83 10.52 -6.74
CA LEU A 116 -4.83 11.60 -5.75
C LEU A 116 -3.53 11.67 -4.95
N GLU A 117 -2.78 10.57 -4.85
CA GLU A 117 -1.58 10.43 -4.04
C GLU A 117 -0.46 9.81 -4.87
N GLN A 118 0.44 10.64 -5.34
CA GLN A 118 1.55 10.27 -6.21
C GLN A 118 2.92 10.66 -5.63
N SER A 119 2.96 11.13 -4.39
CA SER A 119 4.18 11.68 -3.78
C SER A 119 5.32 10.67 -3.64
N ALA A 120 5.02 9.38 -3.68
CA ALA A 120 6.03 8.31 -3.61
C ALA A 120 6.56 7.86 -4.97
N THR A 121 6.15 8.45 -6.09
CA THR A 121 6.50 8.00 -7.45
C THR A 121 8.00 7.78 -7.63
N SER A 122 8.83 8.78 -7.33
CA SER A 122 10.28 8.67 -7.50
C SER A 122 10.93 7.60 -6.62
N ALA A 123 10.43 7.45 -5.39
CA ALA A 123 10.93 6.42 -4.48
C ALA A 123 10.52 5.00 -4.93
N LEU A 124 9.30 4.85 -5.48
CA LEU A 124 8.82 3.59 -6.03
C LEU A 124 9.57 3.21 -7.32
N GLN A 125 9.85 4.17 -8.19
CA GLN A 125 10.70 3.96 -9.36
C GLN A 125 12.10 3.47 -8.96
N ALA A 126 12.75 4.15 -8.03
CA ALA A 126 14.06 3.74 -7.54
C ALA A 126 14.04 2.34 -6.87
N ALA A 127 12.98 2.02 -6.12
CA ALA A 127 12.81 0.70 -5.54
C ALA A 127 12.64 -0.38 -6.63
N HIS A 128 11.86 -0.10 -7.68
CA HIS A 128 11.71 -0.98 -8.82
C HIS A 128 13.03 -1.20 -9.57
N GLU A 129 13.77 -0.11 -9.85
CA GLU A 129 15.10 -0.16 -10.50
C GLU A 129 16.13 -0.92 -9.64
N ALA A 130 15.99 -0.88 -8.32
CA ALA A 130 16.80 -1.67 -7.39
C ALA A 130 16.36 -3.14 -7.29
N GLY A 131 15.34 -3.56 -8.03
CA GLY A 131 14.87 -4.96 -8.10
C GLY A 131 13.79 -5.34 -7.09
N LEU A 132 13.20 -4.38 -6.36
CA LEU A 132 12.07 -4.69 -5.47
C LEU A 132 10.78 -4.89 -6.26
N GLY A 133 9.98 -5.88 -5.82
CA GLY A 133 8.59 -6.02 -6.27
C GLY A 133 7.71 -4.92 -5.66
N ILE A 134 7.02 -4.15 -6.51
CA ILE A 134 6.16 -3.04 -6.10
C ILE A 134 4.72 -3.49 -6.03
N ILE A 135 4.12 -3.38 -4.84
CA ILE A 135 2.72 -3.72 -4.58
C ILE A 135 1.98 -2.42 -4.24
N ILE A 136 1.00 -2.05 -5.05
CA ILE A 136 0.19 -0.85 -4.79
C ILE A 136 -1.08 -1.22 -4.03
N LYS A 137 -1.29 -0.53 -2.91
CA LYS A 137 -2.52 -0.55 -2.12
C LYS A 137 -3.27 0.77 -2.26
N GLU A 138 -4.55 0.77 -1.89
CA GLU A 138 -5.42 1.95 -1.90
C GLU A 138 -5.51 2.61 -3.30
N ALA A 139 -5.43 1.83 -4.37
CA ALA A 139 -5.53 2.31 -5.75
C ALA A 139 -6.82 3.12 -6.02
N LEU A 140 -7.91 2.79 -5.32
CA LEU A 140 -9.19 3.51 -5.37
C LEU A 140 -9.33 4.58 -4.26
N ALA A 141 -8.22 4.99 -3.62
CA ALA A 141 -8.18 6.01 -2.56
C ALA A 141 -9.26 5.79 -1.47
N ASN A 142 -9.42 4.53 -1.02
CA ASN A 142 -10.45 4.11 -0.03
C ASN A 142 -11.87 4.51 -0.44
N GLY A 143 -12.20 4.36 -1.70
CA GLY A 143 -13.52 4.65 -2.26
C GLY A 143 -13.72 6.09 -2.75
N ARG A 144 -12.73 6.97 -2.58
CA ARG A 144 -12.79 8.35 -3.11
C ARG A 144 -12.81 8.39 -4.65
N LEU A 145 -12.17 7.41 -5.30
CA LEU A 145 -12.11 7.22 -6.76
C LEU A 145 -13.14 6.18 -7.23
N THR A 146 -14.31 6.15 -6.61
CA THR A 146 -15.40 5.26 -7.01
C THR A 146 -16.72 6.03 -7.11
N PRO A 147 -17.74 5.52 -7.82
CA PRO A 147 -19.07 6.13 -7.89
C PRO A 147 -19.74 6.35 -6.53
N ARG A 148 -19.30 5.67 -5.46
CA ARG A 148 -19.83 5.84 -4.10
C ARG A 148 -19.41 7.16 -3.45
N ASN A 149 -18.44 7.88 -4.00
CA ASN A 149 -18.03 9.17 -3.47
C ASN A 149 -19.05 10.26 -3.81
N ILE A 150 -19.90 10.59 -2.83
CA ILE A 150 -20.92 11.65 -2.92
C ILE A 150 -20.49 12.98 -2.31
N SER A 151 -19.23 13.12 -1.93
CA SER A 151 -18.70 14.35 -1.32
C SER A 151 -18.88 15.55 -2.24
N ARG A 152 -19.59 16.59 -1.77
CA ARG A 152 -19.78 17.83 -2.53
C ARG A 152 -18.45 18.49 -2.90
N ALA A 153 -17.46 18.45 -2.01
CA ALA A 153 -16.14 19.02 -2.26
C ALA A 153 -15.35 18.28 -3.36
N PHE A 154 -15.70 17.03 -3.68
CA PHE A 154 -15.05 16.21 -4.71
C PHE A 154 -15.86 16.16 -6.03
N GLN A 155 -16.99 16.86 -6.14
CA GLN A 155 -17.83 16.80 -7.34
C GLN A 155 -17.15 17.27 -8.63
N PRO A 156 -16.30 18.33 -8.63
CA PRO A 156 -15.59 18.74 -9.84
C PRO A 156 -14.66 17.63 -10.36
N GLN A 157 -13.88 16.99 -9.47
CA GLN A 157 -12.98 15.89 -9.80
C GLN A 157 -13.78 14.66 -10.27
N MET A 158 -14.88 14.36 -9.58
CA MET A 158 -15.77 13.27 -9.97
C MET A 158 -16.42 13.49 -11.34
N ALA A 159 -16.75 14.74 -11.70
CA ALA A 159 -17.28 15.07 -13.02
C ALA A 159 -16.27 14.82 -14.13
N LEU A 160 -15.00 15.19 -13.91
CA LEU A 160 -13.88 14.87 -14.81
C LEU A 160 -13.74 13.35 -14.98
N LEU A 161 -13.60 12.60 -13.86
CA LEU A 161 -13.48 11.15 -13.90
C LEU A 161 -14.63 10.46 -14.64
N LYS A 162 -15.86 10.92 -14.43
CA LYS A 162 -17.04 10.39 -15.14
C LYS A 162 -17.03 10.72 -16.62
N SER A 163 -16.56 11.90 -17.00
CA SER A 163 -16.44 12.30 -18.41
C SER A 163 -15.47 11.38 -19.16
N GLU A 164 -14.29 11.17 -18.57
CA GLU A 164 -13.25 10.33 -19.18
C GLU A 164 -13.64 8.86 -19.19
N ALA A 165 -14.18 8.34 -18.08
CA ALA A 165 -14.69 6.98 -18.03
C ALA A 165 -15.78 6.72 -19.11
N LYS A 166 -16.70 7.70 -19.30
CA LYS A 166 -17.71 7.61 -20.34
C LYS A 166 -17.12 7.65 -21.75
N ALA A 167 -16.11 8.47 -22.00
CA ALA A 167 -15.43 8.55 -23.30
C ALA A 167 -14.74 7.23 -23.67
N LEU A 168 -14.27 6.48 -22.67
CA LEU A 168 -13.60 5.19 -22.80
C LEU A 168 -14.55 3.98 -22.65
N ASP A 169 -15.87 4.22 -22.56
CA ASP A 169 -16.89 3.18 -22.31
C ASP A 169 -16.56 2.28 -21.08
N THR A 170 -16.12 2.90 -20.00
CA THR A 170 -15.69 2.22 -18.78
C THR A 170 -16.27 2.87 -17.50
N THR A 171 -15.86 2.37 -16.35
CA THR A 171 -16.26 2.88 -15.03
C THR A 171 -15.17 3.76 -14.41
N VAL A 172 -15.55 4.60 -13.44
CA VAL A 172 -14.59 5.48 -12.72
C VAL A 172 -13.54 4.67 -11.96
N ASP A 173 -13.94 3.56 -11.35
CA ASP A 173 -13.04 2.69 -10.60
C ASP A 173 -12.10 1.90 -11.52
N ALA A 174 -12.57 1.41 -12.66
CA ALA A 174 -11.72 0.80 -13.68
C ALA A 174 -10.68 1.81 -14.23
N LEU A 175 -11.11 3.04 -14.53
CA LEU A 175 -10.22 4.12 -14.97
C LEU A 175 -9.14 4.43 -13.93
N ALA A 176 -9.53 4.53 -12.65
CA ALA A 176 -8.57 4.79 -11.57
C ALA A 176 -7.56 3.65 -11.36
N LEU A 177 -7.99 2.40 -11.55
CA LEU A 177 -7.11 1.24 -11.51
C LEU A 177 -6.18 1.19 -12.73
N ALA A 178 -6.67 1.51 -13.92
CA ALA A 178 -5.86 1.58 -15.13
C ALA A 178 -4.71 2.57 -14.98
N ALA A 179 -4.95 3.74 -14.36
CA ALA A 179 -3.90 4.71 -14.06
C ALA A 179 -2.75 4.12 -13.24
N VAL A 180 -3.07 3.25 -12.28
CA VAL A 180 -2.07 2.57 -11.44
C VAL A 180 -1.37 1.47 -12.21
N LEU A 181 -2.10 0.66 -12.96
CA LEU A 181 -1.57 -0.46 -13.74
C LEU A 181 -0.63 0.00 -14.87
N HIS A 182 -0.86 1.21 -15.38
CA HIS A 182 -0.01 1.79 -16.43
C HIS A 182 1.36 2.25 -15.93
N GLN A 183 1.53 2.45 -14.62
CA GLN A 183 2.82 2.92 -14.09
C GLN A 183 3.91 1.85 -14.28
N PRO A 184 5.05 2.18 -14.92
CA PRO A 184 6.06 1.20 -15.31
C PRO A 184 6.75 0.51 -14.13
N PHE A 185 6.67 1.08 -12.94
CA PHE A 185 7.24 0.50 -11.72
C PHE A 185 6.28 -0.45 -11.00
N VAL A 186 5.01 -0.58 -11.42
CA VAL A 186 4.01 -1.38 -10.70
C VAL A 186 4.06 -2.84 -11.12
N ASN A 187 4.22 -3.74 -10.15
CA ASN A 187 4.16 -5.20 -10.39
C ASN A 187 2.80 -5.79 -10.00
N THR A 188 2.17 -5.25 -8.95
CA THR A 188 0.91 -5.79 -8.41
C THR A 188 0.04 -4.67 -7.86
N VAL A 189 -1.26 -4.70 -8.17
CA VAL A 189 -2.27 -3.80 -7.61
C VAL A 189 -3.24 -4.60 -6.76
N LEU A 190 -3.45 -4.17 -5.52
CA LEU A 190 -4.46 -4.78 -4.64
C LEU A 190 -5.84 -4.23 -5.01
N SER A 191 -6.68 -5.08 -5.58
CA SER A 191 -7.99 -4.68 -6.10
C SER A 191 -8.96 -4.22 -5.02
N GLY A 192 -8.90 -4.80 -3.81
CA GLY A 192 -9.83 -4.48 -2.71
C GLY A 192 -11.29 -4.84 -3.00
N ALA A 193 -11.58 -5.62 -4.05
CA ALA A 193 -12.93 -6.05 -4.40
C ALA A 193 -13.48 -7.02 -3.34
N ALA A 194 -14.67 -6.71 -2.82
CA ALA A 194 -15.41 -7.55 -1.87
C ALA A 194 -16.68 -8.19 -2.50
N ARG A 195 -16.94 -7.92 -3.76
CA ARG A 195 -18.09 -8.40 -4.54
C ARG A 195 -17.65 -8.76 -5.95
N ILE A 196 -18.38 -9.66 -6.61
CA ILE A 196 -18.08 -10.11 -7.98
C ILE A 196 -18.15 -8.98 -8.98
N ASP A 197 -19.18 -8.11 -8.89
CA ASP A 197 -19.34 -6.95 -9.76
C ASP A 197 -18.19 -5.93 -9.61
N HIS A 198 -17.66 -5.73 -8.39
CA HIS A 198 -16.45 -4.93 -8.18
C HIS A 198 -15.22 -5.59 -8.81
N LEU A 199 -15.08 -6.90 -8.68
CA LEU A 199 -13.96 -7.61 -9.30
C LEU A 199 -14.02 -7.52 -10.83
N GLN A 200 -15.21 -7.67 -11.42
CA GLN A 200 -15.40 -7.53 -12.85
C GLN A 200 -14.98 -6.14 -13.32
N SER A 201 -15.50 -5.09 -12.69
CA SER A 201 -15.11 -3.71 -13.01
C SER A 201 -13.61 -3.47 -12.83
N ASN A 202 -12.98 -4.09 -11.83
CA ASN A 202 -11.53 -3.97 -11.64
C ASN A 202 -10.74 -4.69 -12.76
N LEU A 203 -11.26 -5.79 -13.31
CA LEU A 203 -10.63 -6.47 -14.44
C LEU A 203 -10.79 -5.68 -15.75
N ASP A 204 -11.87 -4.95 -15.92
CA ASP A 204 -12.09 -4.08 -17.09
C ASP A 204 -10.98 -2.99 -17.19
N ALA A 205 -10.29 -2.68 -16.09
CA ALA A 205 -9.16 -1.77 -16.09
C ALA A 205 -7.98 -2.25 -16.97
N LEU A 206 -7.86 -3.55 -17.22
CA LEU A 206 -6.81 -4.15 -18.05
C LEU A 206 -7.04 -3.89 -19.56
N GLU A 207 -8.27 -3.58 -19.95
CA GLU A 207 -8.66 -3.34 -21.34
C GLU A 207 -8.55 -1.85 -21.73
N ILE A 208 -8.29 -0.97 -20.76
CA ILE A 208 -8.21 0.48 -21.00
C ILE A 208 -6.89 0.81 -21.68
N VAL A 209 -6.96 1.41 -22.85
CA VAL A 209 -5.81 1.98 -23.54
C VAL A 209 -5.45 3.31 -22.88
N TRP A 210 -4.29 3.33 -22.24
CA TRP A 210 -3.77 4.51 -21.56
C TRP A 210 -2.86 5.29 -22.51
N ASP A 211 -3.05 6.59 -22.60
CA ASP A 211 -2.21 7.48 -23.41
C ASP A 211 -1.81 8.75 -22.65
N ASP A 212 -0.86 9.50 -23.22
CA ASP A 212 -0.34 10.74 -22.63
C ASP A 212 -1.42 11.81 -22.46
N GLY A 213 -2.44 11.83 -23.30
CA GLY A 213 -3.56 12.77 -23.21
C GLY A 213 -4.39 12.54 -21.98
N LEU A 214 -4.73 11.28 -21.71
CA LEU A 214 -5.46 10.84 -20.53
C LEU A 214 -4.63 11.07 -19.26
N GLU A 215 -3.34 10.74 -19.29
CA GLU A 215 -2.43 10.96 -18.17
C GLU A 215 -2.35 12.44 -17.78
N ASN A 216 -2.05 13.33 -18.71
CA ASN A 216 -1.97 14.77 -18.47
C ASN A 216 -3.28 15.37 -17.93
N MET A 217 -4.43 14.87 -18.39
CA MET A 217 -5.74 15.33 -17.92
C MET A 217 -5.99 14.91 -16.48
N LEU A 218 -5.69 13.68 -16.13
CA LEU A 218 -5.93 13.11 -14.80
C LEU A 218 -4.86 13.50 -13.77
N GLU A 219 -3.66 13.95 -14.19
CA GLU A 219 -2.65 14.53 -13.32
C GLU A 219 -3.18 15.72 -12.53
N THR A 220 -4.14 16.46 -13.07
CA THR A 220 -4.82 17.58 -12.37
C THR A 220 -5.55 17.16 -11.09
N LEU A 221 -5.78 15.85 -10.88
CA LEU A 221 -6.44 15.29 -9.70
C LEU A 221 -5.50 15.16 -8.48
N PHE A 222 -4.19 15.23 -8.69
CA PHE A 222 -3.20 15.11 -7.63
C PHE A 222 -3.48 16.08 -6.47
N GLU A 223 -3.41 15.57 -5.25
CA GLU A 223 -3.51 16.35 -4.02
C GLU A 223 -2.12 16.51 -3.36
N PRO A 224 -1.84 17.65 -2.69
CA PRO A 224 -0.69 17.74 -1.81
C PRO A 224 -0.71 16.59 -0.79
N ASN A 225 0.42 15.90 -0.59
CA ASN A 225 0.45 14.64 0.15
C ASN A 225 -0.09 14.79 1.59
N GLU A 226 0.27 15.87 2.30
CA GLU A 226 -0.24 16.18 3.64
C GLU A 226 -1.78 16.32 3.66
N LEU A 227 -2.35 16.90 2.62
CA LEU A 227 -3.80 17.04 2.48
C LEU A 227 -4.46 15.68 2.26
N TYR A 228 -3.88 14.85 1.37
CA TYR A 228 -4.38 13.49 1.12
C TYR A 228 -4.40 12.67 2.41
N TRP A 229 -3.26 12.61 3.11
CA TRP A 229 -3.12 11.78 4.32
C TRP A 229 -3.95 12.28 5.49
N ARG A 230 -4.13 13.61 5.63
CA ARG A 230 -5.07 14.18 6.59
C ARG A 230 -6.51 13.77 6.30
N LYS A 231 -6.96 13.85 5.04
CA LYS A 231 -8.29 13.36 4.64
C LYS A 231 -8.42 11.87 4.89
N ARG A 232 -7.38 11.10 4.53
CA ARG A 232 -7.33 9.64 4.71
C ARG A 232 -7.48 9.23 6.18
N SER A 233 -6.83 9.94 7.10
CA SER A 233 -6.90 9.64 8.54
C SER A 233 -8.27 9.92 9.17
N GLN A 234 -9.10 10.74 8.52
CA GLN A 234 -10.45 11.09 8.97
C GLN A 234 -11.53 10.15 8.40
N MET A 235 -11.16 9.27 7.46
CA MET A 235 -12.10 8.31 6.88
C MET A 235 -12.36 7.17 7.88
N ALA A 236 -13.63 6.74 7.95
CA ALA A 236 -13.96 5.54 8.70
C ALA A 236 -13.26 4.31 8.08
N TRP A 237 -12.85 3.39 8.92
CA TRP A 237 -12.43 2.06 8.47
C TRP A 237 -13.67 1.30 7.99
N ASN A 238 -13.67 0.87 6.74
CA ASN A 238 -14.73 0.05 6.15
C ASN A 238 -14.35 -1.42 6.23
#